data_e165ae3e836d2dd3cf3e7458f02b352c
#
_entry.id   e165ae3e836d2dd3cf3e7458f02b352c
#
_cell.length_a   1.000
_cell.length_b   1.000
_cell.length_c   1.000
_cell.angle_alpha   90.00
_cell.angle_beta   90.00
_cell.angle_gamma   90.00
#
_symmetry.space_group_name_H-M   'P 1'
#
loop_
_entity.id
_entity.type
_entity.pdbx_description
1 polymer ?
#
loop_
_entity_poly.entity_id
_entity_poly.type
_entity_poly.pdbx_seq_one_letter_code
_entity_poly.pdbx_strand_id
1 'polypeptide(L)'
;MTKETLRINSNRQLFVDDYMIESMDQVELKLHTPTGAGTALVLDQAWEGVTCDYQTVFKDNDTYRMYYRGSSHEGYTIESLLDDGEQIVPLLHETICYAESKDGINWT
;
A
#
# COMPACT_ATOMS: atom_id res chain seq x y z
N MET A 1 7.82 -38.82 -16.71
CA MET A 1 7.50 -37.54 -17.37
C MET A 1 8.59 -36.56 -16.98
N THR A 2 9.40 -36.11 -17.92
CA THR A 2 10.38 -35.02 -17.67
C THR A 2 9.60 -33.73 -17.48
N LYS A 3 9.66 -33.15 -16.29
CA LYS A 3 9.07 -31.82 -16.02
C LYS A 3 9.81 -30.81 -16.88
N GLU A 4 9.10 -30.09 -17.74
CA GLU A 4 9.71 -29.08 -18.58
C GLU A 4 10.27 -27.95 -17.73
N THR A 5 11.50 -27.54 -18.01
CA THR A 5 12.16 -26.46 -17.27
C THR A 5 11.51 -25.14 -17.59
N LEU A 6 11.02 -24.44 -16.56
CA LEU A 6 10.42 -23.11 -16.70
C LEU A 6 11.49 -22.07 -17.07
N ARG A 7 11.25 -21.31 -18.14
CA ARG A 7 12.12 -20.20 -18.57
C ARG A 7 11.62 -18.88 -18.00
N ILE A 8 12.31 -18.33 -17.06
CA ILE A 8 11.95 -17.07 -16.37
C ILE A 8 12.67 -15.84 -16.94
N ASN A 9 13.72 -16.02 -17.74
CA ASN A 9 14.55 -14.95 -18.34
C ASN A 9 14.99 -13.91 -17.26
N SER A 10 14.90 -12.60 -17.60
CA SER A 10 15.23 -11.48 -16.70
C SER A 10 14.00 -10.88 -15.99
N ASN A 11 12.85 -11.50 -16.11
CA ASN A 11 11.64 -11.02 -15.44
C ASN A 11 11.72 -11.22 -13.92
N ARG A 12 11.19 -10.25 -13.17
CA ARG A 12 11.02 -10.41 -11.73
C ARG A 12 9.99 -11.51 -11.47
N GLN A 13 10.32 -12.39 -10.53
CA GLN A 13 9.44 -13.47 -10.10
C GLN A 13 9.19 -13.34 -8.60
N LEU A 14 7.95 -13.58 -8.20
CA LEU A 14 7.57 -13.61 -6.78
C LEU A 14 7.44 -15.06 -6.33
N PHE A 15 8.11 -15.41 -5.25
CA PHE A 15 8.00 -16.71 -4.60
C PHE A 15 6.77 -16.72 -3.67
N VAL A 16 5.57 -16.68 -4.26
CA VAL A 16 4.29 -16.71 -3.51
C VAL A 16 3.83 -18.14 -3.22
N ASP A 17 4.38 -19.10 -3.96
CA ASP A 17 4.18 -20.54 -3.83
C ASP A 17 5.42 -21.29 -4.30
N ASP A 18 5.34 -22.60 -4.37
CA ASP A 18 6.42 -23.49 -4.80
C ASP A 18 6.43 -23.80 -6.30
N TYR A 19 5.59 -23.14 -7.11
CA TYR A 19 5.46 -23.42 -8.55
C TYR A 19 6.80 -23.32 -9.31
N MET A 20 7.64 -22.34 -8.96
CA MET A 20 8.93 -22.11 -9.61
C MET A 20 10.08 -22.86 -8.95
N ILE A 21 9.82 -23.67 -7.93
CA ILE A 21 10.82 -24.38 -7.15
C ILE A 21 10.78 -25.86 -7.51
N GLU A 22 11.88 -26.39 -8.00
CA GLU A 22 12.01 -27.82 -8.28
C GLU A 22 12.36 -28.61 -7.01
N SER A 23 13.30 -28.09 -6.23
CA SER A 23 13.72 -28.67 -4.95
C SER A 23 14.35 -27.61 -4.05
N MET A 24 14.31 -27.84 -2.75
CA MET A 24 15.02 -27.02 -1.75
C MET A 24 15.92 -27.93 -0.93
N ASP A 25 17.17 -27.53 -0.74
CA ASP A 25 18.11 -28.20 0.14
C ASP A 25 18.74 -27.16 1.06
N GLN A 26 18.60 -27.34 2.38
CA GLN A 26 19.07 -26.45 3.46
C GLN A 26 18.58 -25.00 3.35
N VAL A 27 17.47 -24.75 2.63
CA VAL A 27 16.79 -23.46 2.50
C VAL A 27 15.30 -23.66 2.73
N GLU A 28 14.63 -22.59 3.15
CA GLU A 28 13.17 -22.56 3.34
C GLU A 28 12.58 -21.24 2.83
N LEU A 29 11.31 -21.27 2.40
CA LEU A 29 10.54 -20.05 2.19
C LEU A 29 10.09 -19.53 3.54
N LYS A 30 10.47 -18.31 3.87
CA LYS A 30 10.14 -17.67 5.15
C LYS A 30 9.54 -16.29 4.95
N LEU A 31 8.33 -16.12 5.46
CA LEU A 31 7.73 -14.78 5.56
C LEU A 31 8.40 -14.03 6.71
N HIS A 32 9.08 -12.94 6.38
CA HIS A 32 9.72 -12.10 7.38
C HIS A 32 8.70 -11.18 8.06
N THR A 33 8.84 -11.02 9.37
CA THR A 33 8.05 -10.04 10.12
C THR A 33 8.52 -8.63 9.74
N PRO A 34 7.62 -7.72 9.33
CA PRO A 34 7.98 -6.33 9.07
C PRO A 34 8.56 -5.66 10.31
N THR A 35 9.56 -4.83 10.10
CA THR A 35 10.11 -3.97 11.15
C THR A 35 9.52 -2.59 10.99
N GLY A 36 8.93 -2.04 12.06
CA GLY A 36 8.42 -0.68 12.07
C GLY A 36 9.54 0.35 11.84
N ALA A 37 9.36 1.22 10.85
CA ALA A 37 10.33 2.27 10.50
C ALA A 37 9.85 3.69 10.87
N GLY A 38 8.71 3.79 11.55
CA GLY A 38 8.10 5.06 11.94
C GLY A 38 6.96 5.50 11.01
N THR A 39 6.48 6.72 11.23
CA THR A 39 5.45 7.35 10.42
C THR A 39 6.10 8.09 9.25
N ALA A 40 5.78 7.70 8.04
CA ALA A 40 6.32 8.33 6.83
C ALA A 40 5.58 9.62 6.46
N LEU A 41 4.25 9.65 6.63
CA LEU A 41 3.38 10.79 6.32
C LEU A 41 2.20 10.77 7.28
N VAL A 42 1.81 11.95 7.76
CA VAL A 42 0.56 12.15 8.49
C VAL A 42 -0.44 12.78 7.53
N LEU A 43 -1.60 12.17 7.38
CA LEU A 43 -2.66 12.63 6.49
C LEU A 43 -3.64 13.48 7.33
N ASP A 44 -3.34 14.77 7.48
CA ASP A 44 -4.06 15.71 8.35
C ASP A 44 -4.43 17.03 7.66
N GLN A 45 -4.28 17.09 6.34
CA GLN A 45 -4.59 18.28 5.59
C GLN A 45 -6.10 18.46 5.39
N ALA A 46 -6.56 19.71 5.32
CA ALA A 46 -7.99 20.03 5.23
C ALA A 46 -8.68 19.40 4.00
N TRP A 47 -7.95 19.19 2.91
CA TRP A 47 -8.47 18.56 1.69
C TRP A 47 -8.52 17.03 1.74
N GLU A 48 -7.90 16.41 2.73
CA GLU A 48 -7.87 14.96 2.89
C GLU A 48 -9.16 14.45 3.53
N GLY A 49 -9.83 15.30 4.31
CA GLY A 49 -11.05 14.93 5.00
C GLY A 49 -10.82 14.03 6.19
N VAL A 50 -11.84 13.27 6.54
CA VAL A 50 -11.83 12.41 7.75
C VAL A 50 -11.36 10.99 7.49
N THR A 51 -11.30 10.56 6.22
CA THR A 51 -10.79 9.24 5.83
C THR A 51 -9.87 9.34 4.63
N CYS A 52 -8.77 8.60 4.67
CA CYS A 52 -7.82 8.49 3.57
C CYS A 52 -7.52 7.03 3.27
N ASP A 53 -7.71 6.64 2.01
CA ASP A 53 -7.58 5.26 1.55
C ASP A 53 -6.84 5.15 0.22
N TYR A 54 -6.61 3.90 -0.21
CA TYR A 54 -6.11 3.55 -1.53
C TYR A 54 -4.76 4.17 -1.88
N GLN A 55 -3.83 4.17 -0.92
CA GLN A 55 -2.47 4.65 -1.17
C GLN A 55 -1.80 3.79 -2.23
N THR A 56 -1.39 4.43 -3.32
CA THR A 56 -0.63 3.80 -4.40
C THR A 56 0.70 4.51 -4.56
N VAL A 57 1.79 3.77 -4.37
CA VAL A 57 3.16 4.30 -4.45
C VAL A 57 3.89 3.68 -5.63
N PHE A 58 4.54 4.50 -6.43
CA PHE A 58 5.43 4.04 -7.50
C PHE A 58 6.64 4.97 -7.64
N LYS A 59 7.68 4.46 -8.26
CA LYS A 59 8.89 5.24 -8.58
C LYS A 59 8.82 5.73 -10.01
N ASP A 60 8.91 7.05 -10.19
CA ASP A 60 8.99 7.73 -11.46
C ASP A 60 10.35 8.43 -11.55
N ASN A 61 11.28 7.84 -12.31
CA ASN A 61 12.69 8.24 -12.36
C ASN A 61 13.31 8.29 -10.95
N ASP A 62 13.72 9.46 -10.46
CA ASP A 62 14.35 9.67 -9.15
C ASP A 62 13.37 10.17 -8.08
N THR A 63 12.06 10.05 -8.33
CA THR A 63 11.02 10.51 -7.40
C THR A 63 10.04 9.39 -7.13
N TYR A 64 9.75 9.14 -5.87
CA TYR A 64 8.61 8.33 -5.46
C TYR A 64 7.39 9.22 -5.45
N ARG A 65 6.29 8.72 -6.05
CA ARG A 65 4.99 9.38 -6.10
C ARG A 65 3.97 8.55 -5.39
N MET A 66 3.12 9.20 -4.61
CA MET A 66 2.00 8.57 -3.96
C MET A 66 0.73 9.29 -4.34
N TYR A 67 -0.26 8.53 -4.81
CA TYR A 67 -1.63 8.98 -4.96
C TYR A 67 -2.49 8.27 -3.95
N TYR A 68 -3.42 9.00 -3.36
CA TYR A 68 -4.35 8.46 -2.38
C TYR A 68 -5.67 9.20 -2.43
N ARG A 69 -6.71 8.60 -1.86
CA ARG A 69 -8.02 9.20 -1.76
C ARG A 69 -8.19 9.85 -0.40
N GLY A 70 -8.61 11.13 -0.40
CA GLY A 70 -9.19 11.79 0.74
C GLY A 70 -10.71 11.82 0.59
N SER A 71 -11.45 11.73 1.68
CA SER A 71 -12.91 11.80 1.63
C SER A 71 -13.50 12.48 2.87
N SER A 72 -14.53 13.28 2.64
CA SER A 72 -15.30 13.96 3.67
C SER A 72 -16.72 13.43 3.72
N HIS A 73 -17.24 13.30 4.94
CA HIS A 73 -18.58 12.83 5.23
C HIS A 73 -19.35 13.87 6.03
N GLU A 74 -20.61 14.10 5.70
CA GLU A 74 -21.43 15.13 6.35
C GLU A 74 -21.66 14.82 7.83
N GLY A 75 -21.29 15.78 8.71
CA GLY A 75 -21.55 15.69 10.13
C GLY A 75 -20.70 14.68 10.89
N TYR A 76 -19.69 14.09 10.25
CA TYR A 76 -18.84 13.08 10.86
C TYR A 76 -17.43 13.61 11.15
N THR A 77 -16.96 13.28 12.33
CA THR A 77 -15.56 13.37 12.75
C THR A 77 -14.96 11.98 12.79
N ILE A 78 -13.64 11.90 12.91
CA ILE A 78 -12.96 10.60 13.02
C ILE A 78 -13.44 9.81 14.25
N GLU A 79 -13.75 10.49 15.33
CA GLU A 79 -14.27 9.89 16.57
C GLU A 79 -15.63 9.24 16.32
N SER A 80 -16.53 9.90 15.59
CA SER A 80 -17.86 9.36 15.29
C SER A 80 -17.80 8.15 14.35
N LEU A 81 -16.81 8.07 13.44
CA LEU A 81 -16.62 6.91 12.56
C LEU A 81 -16.10 5.67 13.31
N LEU A 82 -15.41 5.86 14.41
CA LEU A 82 -14.88 4.76 15.25
C LEU A 82 -15.93 4.16 16.19
N ASP A 83 -16.99 4.88 16.50
CA ASP A 83 -18.01 4.49 17.48
C ASP A 83 -19.22 3.75 16.86
N ASP A 84 -19.49 3.95 15.58
CA ASP A 84 -20.70 3.48 14.91
C ASP A 84 -20.43 2.41 13.84
N GLY A 85 -20.05 1.24 14.23
CA GLY A 85 -19.61 0.11 13.36
C GLY A 85 -20.50 -0.32 12.17
N GLU A 86 -21.65 0.30 11.87
CA GLU A 86 -22.54 -0.13 10.78
C GLU A 86 -23.31 1.00 10.05
N GLN A 87 -23.08 2.28 10.34
CA GLN A 87 -23.81 3.33 9.62
C GLN A 87 -23.17 3.64 8.25
N ILE A 88 -23.99 3.56 7.19
CA ILE A 88 -23.62 4.07 5.87
C ILE A 88 -23.67 5.60 5.97
N VAL A 89 -22.52 6.21 6.09
CA VAL A 89 -22.35 7.67 6.18
C VAL A 89 -22.36 8.27 4.78
N PRO A 90 -23.23 9.24 4.48
CA PRO A 90 -23.22 9.91 3.19
C PRO A 90 -21.86 10.55 2.91
N LEU A 91 -21.27 10.19 1.77
CA LEU A 91 -20.06 10.79 1.26
C LEU A 91 -20.39 12.20 0.72
N LEU A 92 -19.70 13.23 1.22
CA LEU A 92 -19.84 14.60 0.70
C LEU A 92 -19.05 14.80 -0.58
N HIS A 93 -17.77 14.47 -0.53
CA HIS A 93 -16.89 14.54 -1.68
C HIS A 93 -15.66 13.67 -1.51
N GLU A 94 -15.08 13.31 -2.62
CA GLU A 94 -13.80 12.63 -2.70
C GLU A 94 -12.77 13.52 -3.38
N THR A 95 -11.54 13.45 -2.90
CA THR A 95 -10.41 14.19 -3.44
C THR A 95 -9.28 13.21 -3.78
N ILE A 96 -8.67 13.39 -4.93
CA ILE A 96 -7.42 12.69 -5.25
C ILE A 96 -6.29 13.53 -4.67
N CYS A 97 -5.58 12.96 -3.72
CA CYS A 97 -4.45 13.58 -3.04
C CYS A 97 -3.14 13.07 -3.62
N TYR A 98 -2.09 13.86 -3.45
CA TYR A 98 -0.76 13.56 -3.97
C TYR A 98 0.30 13.92 -2.95
N ALA A 99 1.32 13.06 -2.84
CA ALA A 99 2.56 13.34 -2.12
C ALA A 99 3.75 12.81 -2.92
N GLU A 100 4.93 13.39 -2.68
CA GLU A 100 6.16 12.92 -3.32
C GLU A 100 7.31 12.77 -2.31
N SER A 101 8.30 11.96 -2.69
CA SER A 101 9.49 11.71 -1.89
C SER A 101 10.70 11.41 -2.77
N LYS A 102 11.90 11.78 -2.31
CA LYS A 102 13.16 11.43 -2.99
C LYS A 102 13.75 10.11 -2.50
N ASP A 103 13.39 9.67 -1.32
CA ASP A 103 13.93 8.48 -0.67
C ASP A 103 12.89 7.39 -0.35
N GLY A 104 11.59 7.71 -0.53
CA GLY A 104 10.48 6.82 -0.20
C GLY A 104 10.14 6.77 1.30
N ILE A 105 10.78 7.61 2.12
CA ILE A 105 10.63 7.67 3.58
C ILE A 105 10.09 9.02 4.01
N ASN A 106 10.70 10.09 3.51
CA ASN A 106 10.31 11.47 3.82
C ASN A 106 9.42 12.01 2.69
N TRP A 107 8.14 12.24 3.00
CA TRP A 107 7.11 12.64 2.04
C TRP A 107 6.66 14.09 2.25
N THR A 108 6.35 14.77 1.16
CA THR A 108 5.83 16.15 1.16
C THR A 108 4.66 16.28 0.18
#